data_fc8eb523ce7c2dfbbec2f50857ced769
#
_entry.id   fc8eb523ce7c2dfbbec2f50857ced769
#
_cell.length_a   1.000
_cell.length_b   1.000
_cell.length_c   1.000
_cell.angle_alpha   90.00
_cell.angle_beta   90.00
_cell.angle_gamma   90.00
#
_symmetry.space_group_name_H-M   'P 1'
#
loop_
_entity.id
_entity.type
_entity.pdbx_description
1 polymer ?
#
loop_
_entity_poly.entity_id
_entity_poly.type
_entity_poly.pdbx_seq_one_letter_code
_entity_poly.pdbx_strand_id
1 'polypeptide(L)'
;MTQPWDAGRATDEIRSIARNPKLSITYKLHARERLSERGLIISDVLHALRFGNVHRAPAPATRPGHFRYQIECRTPNSGSRSIGIVVVPAKDECLLTIVTVMWLDEFERVAGSIIGATDDG
;
A
#
# COMPACT_ATOMS: atom_id res chain seq x y z
N MET A 1 13.83 -13.49 8.08
CA MET A 1 14.57 -12.48 7.34
C MET A 1 14.11 -11.09 7.68
N THR A 2 15.07 -10.21 7.78
CA THR A 2 14.79 -8.83 8.19
C THR A 2 14.43 -7.96 7.00
N GLN A 3 13.67 -6.91 7.27
CA GLN A 3 13.38 -5.85 6.31
C GLN A 3 14.58 -4.89 6.22
N PRO A 4 14.71 -4.11 5.13
CA PRO A 4 13.70 -4.00 4.07
C PRO A 4 13.76 -5.17 3.09
N TRP A 5 12.63 -5.45 2.47
CA TRP A 5 12.52 -6.44 1.41
C TRP A 5 12.58 -5.76 0.05
N ASP A 6 13.17 -6.42 -0.95
CA ASP A 6 13.05 -5.92 -2.32
C ASP A 6 11.60 -6.08 -2.81
N ALA A 7 11.31 -5.53 -3.99
CA ALA A 7 9.94 -5.50 -4.50
C ALA A 7 9.31 -6.89 -4.63
N GLY A 8 10.07 -7.85 -5.16
CA GLY A 8 9.57 -9.22 -5.32
C GLY A 8 9.30 -9.88 -3.99
N ARG A 9 10.23 -9.75 -3.05
CA ARG A 9 10.08 -10.31 -1.71
C ARG A 9 8.92 -9.64 -0.97
N ALA A 10 8.83 -8.32 -1.06
CA ALA A 10 7.75 -7.58 -0.40
C ALA A 10 6.39 -8.02 -0.92
N THR A 11 6.27 -8.20 -2.23
CA THR A 11 5.04 -8.70 -2.84
C THR A 11 4.64 -10.04 -2.23
N ASP A 12 5.56 -10.99 -2.19
CA ASP A 12 5.28 -12.31 -1.68
C ASP A 12 4.93 -12.31 -0.19
N GLU A 13 5.68 -11.55 0.59
CA GLU A 13 5.46 -11.50 2.04
C GLU A 13 4.14 -10.82 2.38
N ILE A 14 3.84 -9.71 1.74
CA ILE A 14 2.57 -9.00 2.00
C ILE A 14 1.40 -9.88 1.59
N ARG A 15 1.46 -10.53 0.43
CA ARG A 15 0.40 -11.45 0.01
C ARG A 15 0.23 -12.60 0.99
N SER A 16 1.32 -13.14 1.49
CA SER A 16 1.30 -14.25 2.45
C SER A 16 0.61 -13.83 3.75
N ILE A 17 0.97 -12.66 4.26
CA ILE A 17 0.33 -12.13 5.48
C ILE A 17 -1.16 -11.88 5.22
N ALA A 18 -1.48 -11.28 4.08
CA ALA A 18 -2.87 -10.94 3.73
C ALA A 18 -3.77 -12.16 3.58
N ARG A 19 -3.20 -13.30 3.24
CA ARG A 19 -3.94 -14.56 3.03
C ARG A 19 -3.98 -15.45 4.27
N ASN A 20 -3.28 -15.05 5.31
CA ASN A 20 -3.23 -15.83 6.55
C ASN A 20 -4.55 -15.69 7.29
N PRO A 21 -5.16 -16.80 7.76
CA PRO A 21 -6.41 -16.73 8.53
C PRO A 21 -6.31 -15.91 9.81
N LYS A 22 -5.10 -15.71 10.33
CA LYS A 22 -4.87 -14.95 11.55
C LYS A 22 -4.56 -13.47 11.28
N LEU A 23 -4.75 -13.02 10.06
CA LEU A 23 -4.46 -11.65 9.65
C LEU A 23 -5.15 -10.63 10.55
N SER A 24 -4.37 -9.64 11.00
CA SER A 24 -4.89 -8.42 11.61
C SER A 24 -4.56 -7.25 10.70
N ILE A 25 -5.53 -6.36 10.51
CA ILE A 25 -5.32 -5.14 9.72
C ILE A 25 -5.67 -3.95 10.59
N THR A 26 -4.76 -2.97 10.62
CA THR A 26 -4.98 -1.70 11.31
C THR A 26 -4.96 -0.59 10.27
N TYR A 27 -5.87 0.37 10.40
CA TYR A 27 -5.95 1.50 9.48
C TYR A 27 -5.57 2.76 10.24
N LYS A 28 -4.59 3.50 9.70
CA LYS A 28 -4.30 4.83 10.20
C LYS A 28 -5.49 5.74 9.88
N LEU A 29 -5.64 6.83 10.62
CA LEU A 29 -6.74 7.75 10.41
C LEU A 29 -6.81 8.25 8.97
N HIS A 30 -5.68 8.66 8.40
CA HIS A 30 -5.64 9.13 7.01
C HIS A 30 -6.08 8.06 6.03
N ALA A 31 -5.77 6.79 6.29
CA ALA A 31 -6.19 5.71 5.40
C ALA A 31 -7.70 5.60 5.35
N ARG A 32 -8.36 5.71 6.49
CA ARG A 32 -9.83 5.67 6.55
C ARG A 32 -10.45 6.84 5.81
N GLU A 33 -9.89 8.03 6.02
CA GLU A 33 -10.37 9.24 5.35
C GLU A 33 -10.20 9.13 3.83
N ARG A 34 -9.07 8.61 3.39
CA ARG A 34 -8.79 8.46 1.97
C ARG A 34 -9.70 7.45 1.28
N LEU A 35 -10.03 6.35 1.96
CA LEU A 35 -10.99 5.41 1.41
C LEU A 35 -12.30 6.10 1.08
N SER A 36 -12.85 6.82 2.06
CA SER A 36 -14.11 7.53 1.90
C SER A 36 -14.04 8.57 0.79
N GLU A 37 -13.02 9.42 0.83
CA GLU A 37 -12.85 10.50 -0.13
C GLU A 37 -12.70 10.02 -1.56
N ARG A 38 -12.13 8.83 -1.73
CA ARG A 38 -11.81 8.30 -3.06
C ARG A 38 -12.80 7.26 -3.56
N GLY A 39 -13.86 7.04 -2.80
CA GLY A 39 -14.90 6.07 -3.20
C GLY A 39 -14.40 4.63 -3.18
N LEU A 40 -13.41 4.35 -2.33
CA LEU A 40 -12.86 3.01 -2.17
C LEU A 40 -13.41 2.36 -0.90
N ILE A 41 -13.40 1.04 -0.88
CA ILE A 41 -13.95 0.27 0.23
C ILE A 41 -12.90 -0.71 0.76
N ILE A 42 -13.18 -1.27 1.92
CA ILE A 42 -12.29 -2.24 2.58
C ILE A 42 -11.95 -3.42 1.66
N SER A 43 -12.92 -3.88 0.86
CA SER A 43 -12.69 -4.97 -0.09
C SER A 43 -11.60 -4.63 -1.11
N ASP A 44 -11.50 -3.35 -1.49
CA ASP A 44 -10.43 -2.92 -2.42
C ASP A 44 -9.07 -3.10 -1.78
N VAL A 45 -8.95 -2.73 -0.51
CA VAL A 45 -7.70 -2.87 0.23
C VAL A 45 -7.31 -4.33 0.33
N LEU A 46 -8.24 -5.18 0.76
CA LEU A 46 -7.97 -6.61 0.89
C LEU A 46 -7.56 -7.24 -0.44
N HIS A 47 -8.25 -6.87 -1.51
CA HIS A 47 -7.92 -7.38 -2.85
C HIS A 47 -6.50 -7.00 -3.25
N ALA A 48 -6.15 -5.74 -3.06
CA ALA A 48 -4.81 -5.25 -3.41
C ALA A 48 -3.72 -5.94 -2.59
N LEU A 49 -3.95 -6.14 -1.30
CA LEU A 49 -2.98 -6.82 -0.44
C LEU A 49 -2.78 -8.28 -0.84
N ARG A 50 -3.82 -8.93 -1.31
CA ARG A 50 -3.78 -10.35 -1.67
C ARG A 50 -3.30 -10.62 -3.09
N PHE A 51 -3.47 -9.67 -4.00
CA PHE A 51 -3.21 -9.90 -5.43
C PHE A 51 -2.33 -8.84 -6.07
N GLY A 52 -1.99 -7.78 -5.37
CA GLY A 52 -1.20 -6.70 -5.94
C GLY A 52 0.27 -7.00 -6.01
N ASN A 53 1.03 -6.03 -6.52
CA ASN A 53 2.47 -6.11 -6.68
C ASN A 53 3.12 -4.85 -6.14
N VAL A 54 4.30 -5.03 -5.55
CA VAL A 54 5.15 -3.93 -5.14
C VAL A 54 6.15 -3.67 -6.25
N HIS A 55 6.26 -2.42 -6.68
CA HIS A 55 7.20 -2.04 -7.75
C HIS A 55 8.23 -1.02 -7.29
N ARG A 56 7.95 -0.32 -6.19
CA ARG A 56 8.81 0.77 -5.72
C ARG A 56 9.66 0.33 -4.55
N ALA A 57 10.77 1.02 -4.36
CA ALA A 57 11.63 0.77 -3.21
C ALA A 57 10.89 1.15 -1.92
N PRO A 58 11.15 0.44 -0.83
CA PRO A 58 10.52 0.76 0.45
C PRO A 58 11.09 2.04 1.06
N ALA A 59 10.36 2.61 2.00
CA ALA A 59 10.81 3.74 2.80
C ALA A 59 10.69 3.37 4.27
N PRO A 60 11.55 3.93 5.14
CA PRO A 60 11.45 3.63 6.57
C PRO A 60 10.11 4.03 7.14
N ALA A 61 9.55 3.19 8.02
CA ALA A 61 8.37 3.52 8.78
C ALA A 61 8.80 4.19 10.09
N THR A 62 7.82 4.69 10.83
CA THR A 62 8.09 5.33 12.12
C THR A 62 8.65 4.34 13.13
N ARG A 63 8.10 3.12 13.16
CA ARG A 63 8.57 2.07 14.07
C ARG A 63 9.92 1.53 13.58
N PRO A 64 10.97 1.52 14.41
CA PRO A 64 12.27 1.02 14.00
C PRO A 64 12.22 -0.41 13.46
N GLY A 65 12.96 -0.67 12.39
CA GLY A 65 13.01 -1.98 11.78
C GLY A 65 11.83 -2.33 10.89
N HIS A 66 10.89 -1.40 10.75
CA HIS A 66 9.72 -1.58 9.89
C HIS A 66 9.78 -0.60 8.73
N PHE A 67 9.17 -0.99 7.60
CA PHE A 67 9.25 -0.23 6.36
C PHE A 67 7.86 -0.10 5.72
N ARG A 68 7.69 0.96 4.96
CA ARG A 68 6.46 1.21 4.19
C ARG A 68 6.70 0.72 2.76
N TYR A 69 5.73 -0.04 2.27
CA TYR A 69 5.73 -0.54 0.89
C TYR A 69 4.45 -0.07 0.21
N GLN A 70 4.55 0.23 -1.07
CA GLN A 70 3.37 0.57 -1.86
C GLN A 70 3.01 -0.62 -2.72
N ILE A 71 1.86 -1.25 -2.45
CA ILE A 71 1.37 -2.36 -3.25
C ILE A 71 0.28 -1.83 -4.18
N GLU A 72 0.31 -2.24 -5.44
CA GLU A 72 -0.51 -1.68 -6.50
C GLU A 72 -1.35 -2.76 -7.14
N CYS A 73 -2.62 -2.44 -7.43
CA CYS A 73 -3.54 -3.42 -8.00
C CYS A 73 -4.78 -2.75 -8.57
N ARG A 74 -5.35 -3.37 -9.59
CA ARG A 74 -6.74 -3.07 -9.99
C ARG A 74 -7.64 -4.00 -9.20
N THR A 75 -8.83 -3.53 -8.84
CA THR A 75 -9.79 -4.33 -8.09
C THR A 75 -11.12 -4.38 -8.86
N PRO A 76 -12.03 -5.29 -8.51
CA PRO A 76 -13.34 -5.30 -9.16
C PRO A 76 -14.07 -3.96 -9.07
N ASN A 77 -13.90 -3.23 -7.95
CA ASN A 77 -14.55 -1.93 -7.78
C ASN A 77 -13.82 -0.80 -8.50
N SER A 78 -12.51 -0.94 -8.74
CA SER A 78 -11.71 0.14 -9.35
C SER A 78 -11.79 0.13 -10.88
N GLY A 79 -12.28 -0.92 -11.47
CA GLY A 79 -12.38 -1.04 -12.93
C GLY A 79 -11.01 -1.10 -13.57
N SER A 80 -10.78 -0.21 -14.55
CA SER A 80 -9.52 -0.17 -15.27
C SER A 80 -8.43 0.64 -14.54
N ARG A 81 -8.78 1.29 -13.43
CA ARG A 81 -7.84 2.11 -12.69
C ARG A 81 -7.13 1.29 -11.62
N SER A 82 -5.86 1.60 -11.41
CA SER A 82 -5.08 0.95 -10.35
C SER A 82 -5.12 1.78 -9.08
N ILE A 83 -5.15 1.10 -7.94
CA ILE A 83 -5.01 1.75 -6.64
C ILE A 83 -3.65 1.39 -6.05
N GLY A 84 -3.16 2.28 -5.20
CA GLY A 84 -1.93 2.05 -4.44
C GLY A 84 -2.26 2.04 -2.96
N ILE A 85 -1.74 1.07 -2.24
CA ILE A 85 -1.90 0.94 -0.80
C ILE A 85 -0.51 1.05 -0.18
N VAL A 86 -0.32 2.04 0.69
CA VAL A 86 0.92 2.12 1.46
C VAL A 86 0.71 1.35 2.75
N VAL A 87 1.51 0.33 2.97
CA VAL A 87 1.33 -0.62 4.06
C VAL A 87 2.63 -0.85 4.81
N VAL A 88 2.53 -1.01 6.12
CA VAL A 88 3.65 -1.39 6.99
C VAL A 88 3.38 -2.80 7.50
N PRO A 89 4.09 -3.81 6.97
CA PRO A 89 3.90 -5.18 7.44
C PRO A 89 4.71 -5.46 8.70
N ALA A 90 4.11 -6.22 9.60
CA ALA A 90 4.77 -6.77 10.77
C ALA A 90 4.54 -8.28 10.72
N LYS A 91 5.46 -8.99 10.09
CA LYS A 91 5.29 -10.40 9.76
C LYS A 91 5.09 -11.26 10.99
N ASP A 92 5.88 -11.04 12.03
CA ASP A 92 5.81 -11.84 13.24
C ASP A 92 4.48 -11.66 13.98
N GLU A 93 3.81 -10.53 13.76
CA GLU A 93 2.53 -10.22 14.38
C GLU A 93 1.35 -10.56 13.46
N CYS A 94 1.64 -11.02 12.26
CA CYS A 94 0.62 -11.26 11.22
C CYS A 94 -0.25 -10.02 11.02
N LEU A 95 0.39 -8.84 10.98
CA LEU A 95 -0.27 -7.54 11.00
C LEU A 95 0.13 -6.73 9.78
N LEU A 96 -0.87 -6.10 9.16
CA LEU A 96 -0.66 -5.12 8.10
C LEU A 96 -1.29 -3.80 8.55
N THR A 97 -0.48 -2.75 8.63
CA THR A 97 -0.98 -1.41 8.98
C THR A 97 -1.09 -0.59 7.70
N ILE A 98 -2.30 -0.13 7.42
CA ILE A 98 -2.58 0.65 6.22
C ILE A 98 -2.35 2.12 6.54
N VAL A 99 -1.39 2.74 5.83
CA VAL A 99 -1.00 4.12 6.07
C VAL A 99 -1.83 5.07 5.20
N THR A 100 -1.99 4.73 3.92
CA THR A 100 -2.81 5.53 3.02
C THR A 100 -3.23 4.69 1.82
N VAL A 101 -4.25 5.20 1.12
CA VAL A 101 -4.81 4.56 -0.08
C VAL A 101 -4.95 5.64 -1.13
N MET A 102 -4.60 5.35 -2.36
CA MET A 102 -4.61 6.35 -3.43
C MET A 102 -5.02 5.76 -4.77
N TRP A 103 -5.54 6.60 -5.65
CA TRP A 103 -5.66 6.27 -7.06
C TRP A 103 -4.27 6.46 -7.67
N LEU A 104 -3.73 5.44 -8.27
CA LEU A 104 -2.36 5.46 -8.76
C LEU A 104 -2.16 6.48 -9.88
N ASP A 105 -3.13 6.59 -10.79
CA ASP A 105 -3.04 7.55 -11.88
C ASP A 105 -2.99 9.00 -11.38
N GLU A 106 -3.74 9.30 -10.32
CA GLU A 106 -3.71 10.64 -9.72
C GLU A 106 -2.38 10.90 -9.02
N PHE A 107 -1.88 9.89 -8.30
CA PHE A 107 -0.59 9.99 -7.64
C PHE A 107 0.53 10.24 -8.64
N GLU A 108 0.56 9.49 -9.72
CA GLU A 108 1.59 9.62 -10.75
C GLU A 108 1.52 10.97 -11.45
N ARG A 109 0.31 11.44 -11.70
CA ARG A 109 0.12 12.75 -12.31
C ARG A 109 0.66 13.87 -11.42
N VAL A 110 0.34 13.83 -10.13
CA VAL A 110 0.82 14.83 -9.18
C VAL A 110 2.35 14.78 -9.07
N ALA A 111 2.91 13.59 -8.97
CA ALA A 111 4.36 13.42 -8.90
C ALA A 111 5.04 13.96 -10.16
N GLY A 112 4.48 13.65 -11.33
CA GLY A 112 5.00 14.17 -12.59
C GLY A 112 4.90 15.68 -12.67
N SER A 113 3.80 16.22 -12.22
CA SER A 113 3.58 17.65 -12.20
C SER A 113 4.58 18.36 -11.28
N ILE A 114 4.81 17.80 -10.09
CA ILE A 114 5.77 18.38 -9.15
C ILE A 114 7.18 18.34 -9.73
N ILE A 115 7.56 17.23 -10.30
CA ILE A 115 8.87 17.07 -10.93
C ILE A 115 9.03 18.06 -12.07
N GLY A 116 8.02 18.16 -12.89
CA GLY A 116 8.05 19.06 -14.03
C GLY A 116 8.01 20.52 -13.66
N ALA A 117 7.31 20.84 -12.63
CA ALA A 117 7.21 22.18 -12.14
C ALA A 117 8.41 22.59 -11.34
N THR A 118 8.84 21.72 -10.76
CA THR A 118 9.67 21.56 -9.90
C THR A 118 9.51 21.76 -8.66
N ASP A 119 8.98 21.65 -8.46
CA ASP A 119 8.62 21.66 -7.59
C ASP A 119 8.29 21.69 -6.69
N ASP A 120 8.09 22.11 -6.51
CA ASP A 120 7.68 22.32 -5.58
C ASP A 120 7.54 21.49 -4.83
N GLY A 121 7.97 21.08 -5.10
CA GLY A 121 7.97 20.26 -4.23
C GLY A 121 7.32 19.52 -3.38
#